data_456b83b044107398faa6748d693744d2
#
_entry.id   456b83b044107398faa6748d693744d2
#
_cell.length_a   1.000
_cell.length_b   1.000
_cell.length_c   1.000
_cell.angle_alpha   90.00
_cell.angle_beta   90.00
_cell.angle_gamma   90.00
#
_symmetry.space_group_name_H-M   'P 1'
#
loop_
_entity.id
_entity.type
_entity.pdbx_description
1 polymer ?
#
loop_
_entity_poly.entity_id
_entity_poly.type
_entity_poly.pdbx_seq_one_letter_code
_entity_poly.pdbx_strand_id
1 'polypeptide(L)'
;MILKLLSYLFAKLLPFIDRMAYLKYHNQPFSNSPKSNKEKYYYLAKQAEINTYSIKDIDSLEETCGYSVNKHWLNSLALQTQIVVKKSALNYAHGRVLYSVLRKYISTHREDIKTIKILETGTARGFSALCMAKALS
;
A
#
# COMPACT_ATOMS: atom_id res chain seq x y z
N MET A 1 -21.55 -22.89 -34.85
CA MET A 1 -22.07 -21.58 -35.33
C MET A 1 -22.42 -20.65 -34.19
N ILE A 2 -23.15 -21.09 -33.17
CA ILE A 2 -23.58 -20.27 -31.99
C ILE A 2 -22.39 -19.72 -31.16
N LEU A 3 -21.37 -20.49 -30.87
CA LEU A 3 -20.19 -20.07 -30.11
C LEU A 3 -19.40 -18.95 -30.80
N LYS A 4 -19.27 -18.95 -32.11
CA LYS A 4 -18.64 -17.88 -32.89
C LYS A 4 -19.47 -16.58 -32.88
N LEU A 5 -20.78 -16.69 -32.85
CA LEU A 5 -21.68 -15.53 -32.77
C LEU A 5 -21.59 -14.90 -31.35
N LEU A 6 -21.57 -15.73 -30.31
CA LEU A 6 -21.40 -15.27 -28.92
C LEU A 6 -20.04 -14.59 -28.69
N SER A 7 -18.94 -15.16 -29.18
CA SER A 7 -17.63 -14.53 -29.06
C SER A 7 -17.53 -13.20 -29.81
N TYR A 8 -18.18 -13.09 -30.97
CA TYR A 8 -18.24 -11.84 -31.72
C TYR A 8 -19.07 -10.75 -31.01
N LEU A 9 -20.24 -11.13 -30.42
CA LEU A 9 -21.04 -10.22 -29.62
C LEU A 9 -20.33 -9.77 -28.35
N PHE A 10 -19.61 -10.68 -27.67
CA PHE A 10 -18.80 -10.35 -26.50
C PHE A 10 -17.66 -9.38 -26.86
N ALA A 11 -16.95 -9.62 -27.96
CA ALA A 11 -15.87 -8.73 -28.41
C ALA A 11 -16.36 -7.31 -28.77
N LYS A 12 -17.61 -7.16 -29.22
CA LYS A 12 -18.25 -5.84 -29.46
C LYS A 12 -18.77 -5.17 -28.19
N LEU A 13 -19.16 -5.95 -27.19
CA LEU A 13 -19.67 -5.43 -25.90
C LEU A 13 -18.54 -5.01 -24.94
N LEU A 14 -17.37 -5.65 -25.01
CA LEU A 14 -16.21 -5.35 -24.15
C LEU A 14 -15.83 -3.86 -24.18
N PRO A 15 -15.63 -3.20 -25.32
CA PRO A 15 -15.27 -1.78 -25.36
C PRO A 15 -16.35 -0.87 -24.76
N PHE A 16 -17.63 -1.28 -24.85
CA PHE A 16 -18.73 -0.54 -24.25
C PHE A 16 -18.74 -0.69 -22.72
N ILE A 17 -18.48 -1.89 -22.22
CA ILE A 17 -18.38 -2.19 -20.78
C ILE A 17 -17.16 -1.45 -20.19
N ASP A 18 -16.00 -1.47 -20.87
CA ASP A 18 -14.81 -0.75 -20.47
C ASP A 18 -15.03 0.77 -20.46
N ARG A 19 -15.74 1.29 -21.47
CA ARG A 19 -16.09 2.72 -21.53
C ARG A 19 -17.05 3.12 -20.42
N MET A 20 -18.04 2.27 -20.09
CA MET A 20 -18.97 2.52 -18.98
C MET A 20 -18.24 2.43 -17.62
N ALA A 21 -17.36 1.47 -17.45
CA ALA A 21 -16.51 1.37 -16.27
C ALA A 21 -15.59 2.60 -16.14
N TYR A 22 -14.95 3.02 -17.23
CA TYR A 22 -14.12 4.22 -17.30
C TYR A 22 -14.91 5.48 -16.90
N LEU A 23 -16.09 5.71 -17.46
CA LEU A 23 -16.96 6.86 -17.14
C LEU A 23 -17.41 6.82 -15.68
N LYS A 24 -17.71 5.65 -15.15
CA LYS A 24 -18.09 5.47 -13.74
C LYS A 24 -16.93 5.81 -12.79
N TYR A 25 -15.70 5.45 -13.16
CA TYR A 25 -14.50 5.75 -12.36
C TYR A 25 -14.03 7.21 -12.51
N HIS A 26 -14.08 7.77 -13.69
CA HIS A 26 -13.59 9.14 -13.96
C HIS A 26 -14.54 10.25 -13.51
N ASN A 27 -15.85 9.98 -13.47
CA ASN A 27 -16.84 10.96 -12.99
C ASN A 27 -17.03 10.90 -11.45
N GLN A 28 -16.32 10.02 -10.75
CA GLN A 28 -16.35 10.04 -9.29
C GLN A 28 -15.22 10.94 -8.77
N PRO A 29 -15.52 11.95 -7.95
CA PRO A 29 -14.49 12.74 -7.31
C PRO A 29 -13.56 11.83 -6.50
N PHE A 30 -12.28 12.15 -6.43
CA PHE A 30 -11.26 11.41 -5.66
C PHE A 30 -11.65 11.23 -4.18
N SER A 31 -12.49 12.09 -3.66
CA SER A 31 -13.13 11.99 -2.36
C SER A 31 -14.47 11.26 -2.46
N ASN A 32 -14.45 9.96 -2.68
CA ASN A 32 -15.63 9.16 -2.46
C ASN A 32 -16.06 9.27 -1.00
N SER A 33 -17.37 9.41 -0.77
CA SER A 33 -17.96 9.32 0.57
C SER A 33 -17.40 8.09 1.30
N PRO A 34 -17.11 8.20 2.60
CA PRO A 34 -16.61 7.06 3.37
C PRO A 34 -17.52 5.85 3.18
N LYS A 35 -16.93 4.68 2.93
CA LYS A 35 -17.69 3.42 2.75
C LYS A 35 -18.25 2.87 4.06
N SER A 36 -17.97 3.54 5.20
CA SER A 36 -18.43 3.15 6.52
C SER A 36 -18.30 4.33 7.49
N ASN A 37 -18.75 4.15 8.74
CA ASN A 37 -18.64 5.14 9.79
C ASN A 37 -17.21 5.20 10.38
N LYS A 38 -16.96 6.22 11.22
CA LYS A 38 -15.65 6.49 11.84
C LYS A 38 -15.20 5.35 12.75
N GLU A 39 -16.11 4.78 13.50
CA GLU A 39 -15.87 3.67 14.44
C GLU A 39 -15.34 2.44 13.69
N LYS A 40 -15.92 2.13 12.53
CA LYS A 40 -15.48 1.03 11.69
C LYS A 40 -14.05 1.22 11.19
N TYR A 41 -13.68 2.44 10.79
CA TYR A 41 -12.31 2.72 10.36
C TYR A 41 -11.31 2.60 11.50
N TYR A 42 -11.64 3.07 12.71
CA TYR A 42 -10.78 2.89 13.87
C TYR A 42 -10.64 1.41 14.28
N TYR A 43 -11.73 0.66 14.23
CA TYR A 43 -11.67 -0.77 14.45
C TYR A 43 -10.73 -1.47 13.46
N LEU A 44 -10.87 -1.16 12.16
CA LEU A 44 -10.00 -1.71 11.11
C LEU A 44 -8.53 -1.31 11.32
N ALA A 45 -8.27 -0.09 11.73
CA ALA A 45 -6.92 0.39 12.04
C ALA A 45 -6.29 -0.40 13.19
N LYS A 46 -7.05 -0.66 14.26
CA LYS A 46 -6.59 -1.45 15.41
C LYS A 46 -6.31 -2.90 15.01
N GLN A 47 -7.16 -3.52 14.20
CA GLN A 47 -6.92 -4.88 13.69
C GLN A 47 -5.70 -4.91 12.75
N ALA A 48 -5.54 -3.93 11.88
CA ALA A 48 -4.39 -3.81 11.00
C ALA A 48 -3.08 -3.62 11.78
N GLU A 49 -3.11 -2.86 12.88
CA GLU A 49 -1.97 -2.71 13.78
C GLU A 49 -1.56 -4.06 14.39
N ILE A 50 -2.51 -4.81 14.95
CA ILE A 50 -2.24 -6.14 15.51
C ILE A 50 -1.61 -7.05 14.45
N ASN A 51 -2.21 -7.12 13.26
CA ASN A 51 -1.69 -7.94 12.17
C ASN A 51 -0.29 -7.50 11.71
N THR A 52 0.00 -6.20 11.74
CA THR A 52 1.30 -5.65 11.34
C THR A 52 2.42 -6.03 12.30
N TYR A 53 2.13 -6.08 13.60
CA TYR A 53 3.13 -6.36 14.64
C TYR A 53 3.09 -7.80 15.18
N SER A 54 2.34 -8.70 14.54
CA SER A 54 2.33 -10.13 14.85
C SER A 54 3.27 -10.97 13.99
N ILE A 55 4.00 -10.36 13.05
CA ILE A 55 4.84 -11.07 12.07
C ILE A 55 6.27 -11.16 12.61
N LYS A 56 6.60 -12.30 13.23
CA LYS A 56 7.92 -12.55 13.87
C LYS A 56 9.11 -12.44 12.90
N ASP A 57 8.94 -12.84 11.64
CA ASP A 57 10.01 -12.74 10.65
C ASP A 57 10.42 -11.28 10.40
N ILE A 58 9.47 -10.34 10.49
CA ILE A 58 9.77 -8.92 10.37
C ILE A 58 10.44 -8.38 11.63
N ASP A 59 10.07 -8.85 12.81
CA ASP A 59 10.76 -8.52 14.06
C ASP A 59 12.23 -8.95 13.97
N SER A 60 12.50 -10.18 13.55
CA SER A 60 13.86 -10.71 13.34
C SER A 60 14.64 -9.94 12.26
N LEU A 61 13.96 -9.50 11.20
CA LEU A 61 14.57 -8.66 10.17
C LEU A 61 14.98 -7.29 10.73
N GLU A 62 14.12 -6.62 11.50
CA GLU A 62 14.41 -5.35 12.15
C GLU A 62 15.59 -5.47 13.11
N GLU A 63 15.64 -6.53 13.91
CA GLU A 63 16.77 -6.85 14.79
C GLU A 63 18.08 -7.04 14.00
N THR A 64 18.04 -7.84 12.92
CA THR A 64 19.19 -8.08 12.03
C THR A 64 19.68 -6.79 11.36
N CYS A 65 18.75 -5.94 10.92
CA CYS A 65 19.08 -4.65 10.34
C CYS A 65 19.63 -3.64 11.37
N GLY A 66 19.20 -3.76 12.63
CA GLY A 66 19.50 -2.81 13.69
C GLY A 66 18.67 -1.52 13.60
N TYR A 67 17.60 -1.53 12.83
CA TYR A 67 16.72 -0.37 12.62
C TYR A 67 15.26 -0.79 12.63
N SER A 68 14.44 -0.02 13.34
CA SER A 68 12.98 -0.15 13.32
C SER A 68 12.35 1.22 13.16
N VAL A 69 11.25 1.27 12.41
CA VAL A 69 10.49 2.52 12.24
C VAL A 69 9.71 2.84 13.51
N ASN A 70 9.58 4.13 13.84
CA ASN A 70 8.75 4.54 14.97
C ASN A 70 7.30 4.06 14.78
N LYS A 71 6.81 3.25 15.72
CA LYS A 71 5.50 2.62 15.67
C LYS A 71 4.35 3.64 15.56
N HIS A 72 4.40 4.70 16.36
CA HIS A 72 3.35 5.72 16.36
C HIS A 72 3.28 6.45 15.02
N TRP A 73 4.42 6.80 14.46
CA TRP A 73 4.51 7.43 13.13
C TRP A 73 3.94 6.52 12.05
N LEU A 74 4.34 5.24 12.03
CA LEU A 74 3.88 4.28 11.02
C LEU A 74 2.37 4.04 11.10
N ASN A 75 1.82 3.91 12.32
CA ASN A 75 0.39 3.74 12.54
C ASN A 75 -0.41 4.97 12.07
N SER A 76 0.09 6.18 12.35
CA SER A 76 -0.53 7.42 11.90
C SER A 76 -0.55 7.55 10.38
N LEU A 77 0.55 7.19 9.72
CA LEU A 77 0.65 7.15 8.26
C LEU A 77 -0.30 6.09 7.68
N ALA A 78 -0.33 4.89 8.26
CA ALA A 78 -1.17 3.81 7.81
C ALA A 78 -2.67 4.13 7.93
N LEU A 79 -3.08 4.82 8.99
CA LEU A 79 -4.46 5.26 9.17
C LEU A 79 -4.95 6.11 7.99
N GLN A 80 -4.08 6.97 7.45
CA GLN A 80 -4.42 7.85 6.34
C GLN A 80 -4.32 7.17 4.97
N THR A 81 -3.43 6.19 4.83
CA THR A 81 -3.04 5.66 3.51
C THR A 81 -3.40 4.20 3.28
N GLN A 82 -3.49 3.37 4.32
CA GLN A 82 -3.68 1.92 4.21
C GLN A 82 -5.02 1.41 4.72
N ILE A 83 -5.69 2.17 5.60
CA ILE A 83 -6.96 1.70 6.18
C ILE A 83 -8.10 1.94 5.21
N VAL A 84 -8.63 0.84 4.69
CA VAL A 84 -9.74 0.81 3.71
C VAL A 84 -10.70 -0.33 4.05
N VAL A 85 -11.97 -0.16 3.71
CA VAL A 85 -12.97 -1.24 3.84
C VAL A 85 -12.77 -2.24 2.72
N LYS A 86 -12.25 -3.43 3.04
CA LYS A 86 -12.05 -4.55 2.11
C LYS A 86 -12.33 -5.90 2.78
N LYS A 87 -12.45 -6.97 2.00
CA LYS A 87 -12.72 -8.34 2.50
C LYS A 87 -11.48 -8.99 3.13
N SER A 88 -10.28 -8.71 2.61
CA SER A 88 -9.04 -9.29 3.13
C SER A 88 -8.57 -8.58 4.40
N ALA A 89 -7.85 -9.32 5.26
CA ALA A 89 -7.21 -8.74 6.43
C ALA A 89 -6.24 -7.62 6.01
N LEU A 90 -6.26 -6.54 6.80
CA LEU A 90 -5.38 -5.41 6.62
C LEU A 90 -4.10 -5.62 7.41
N ASN A 91 -2.96 -5.29 6.81
CA ASN A 91 -1.71 -5.00 7.50
C ASN A 91 -0.89 -3.98 6.68
N TYR A 92 0.10 -3.40 7.30
CA TYR A 92 1.04 -2.46 6.67
C TYR A 92 2.49 -2.77 7.05
N ALA A 93 2.77 -4.05 7.31
CA ALA A 93 4.07 -4.54 7.74
C ALA A 93 5.19 -4.28 6.73
N HIS A 94 4.86 -4.18 5.43
CA HIS A 94 5.82 -3.81 4.38
C HIS A 94 6.49 -2.45 4.63
N GLY A 95 5.84 -1.51 5.34
CA GLY A 95 6.46 -0.25 5.72
C GLY A 95 7.60 -0.43 6.72
N ARG A 96 7.52 -1.40 7.63
CA ARG A 96 8.60 -1.79 8.56
C ARG A 96 9.80 -2.32 7.78
N VAL A 97 9.55 -3.24 6.86
CA VAL A 97 10.59 -3.85 5.99
C VAL A 97 11.32 -2.79 5.18
N LEU A 98 10.55 -1.95 4.45
CA LEU A 98 11.12 -0.90 3.59
C LEU A 98 12.02 0.06 4.40
N TYR A 99 11.54 0.51 5.55
CA TYR A 99 12.32 1.40 6.42
C TYR A 99 13.62 0.74 6.89
N SER A 100 13.52 -0.45 7.47
CA SER A 100 14.65 -1.12 8.14
C SER A 100 15.74 -1.52 7.15
N VAL A 101 15.36 -2.10 6.02
CA VAL A 101 16.29 -2.51 4.97
C VAL A 101 16.98 -1.31 4.33
N LEU A 102 16.21 -0.24 4.03
CA LEU A 102 16.80 0.95 3.42
C LEU A 102 17.74 1.68 4.39
N ARG A 103 17.37 1.80 5.69
CA ARG A 103 18.27 2.35 6.71
C ARG A 103 19.54 1.56 6.84
N LYS A 104 19.44 0.23 6.85
CA LYS A 104 20.62 -0.65 6.90
C LYS A 104 21.51 -0.44 5.67
N TYR A 105 20.93 -0.41 4.49
CA TYR A 105 21.64 -0.18 3.23
C TYR A 105 22.41 1.15 3.27
N ILE A 106 21.75 2.24 3.67
CA ILE A 106 22.35 3.57 3.77
C ILE A 106 23.51 3.57 4.77
N SER A 107 23.30 3.00 5.95
CA SER A 107 24.32 2.98 7.00
C SER A 107 25.58 2.20 6.60
N THR A 108 25.38 1.10 5.85
CA THR A 108 26.48 0.23 5.41
C THR A 108 27.31 0.86 4.27
N HIS A 109 26.68 1.68 3.41
CA HIS A 109 27.32 2.24 2.22
C HIS A 109 27.50 3.78 2.31
N ARG A 110 27.45 4.33 3.50
CA ARG A 110 27.41 5.80 3.71
C ARG A 110 28.58 6.54 3.04
N GLU A 111 29.75 5.94 3.02
CA GLU A 111 30.95 6.56 2.46
C GLU A 111 31.01 6.47 0.92
N ASP A 112 30.36 5.47 0.35
CA ASP A 112 30.40 5.18 -1.09
C ASP A 112 29.24 5.83 -1.85
N ILE A 113 28.12 6.12 -1.17
CA ILE A 113 26.88 6.58 -1.82
C ILE A 113 26.80 8.09 -1.84
N LYS A 114 26.97 8.68 -3.03
CA LYS A 114 26.70 10.12 -3.28
C LYS A 114 25.21 10.40 -3.54
N THR A 115 24.49 9.45 -4.10
CA THR A 115 23.08 9.62 -4.51
C THR A 115 22.37 8.28 -4.45
N ILE A 116 21.17 8.25 -3.84
CA ILE A 116 20.27 7.10 -3.87
C ILE A 116 19.13 7.43 -4.82
N LYS A 117 18.90 6.55 -5.80
CA LYS A 117 17.75 6.61 -6.71
C LYS A 117 16.83 5.46 -6.40
N ILE A 118 15.56 5.75 -6.10
CA ILE A 118 14.55 4.77 -5.79
C ILE A 118 13.46 4.85 -6.85
N LEU A 119 13.13 3.72 -7.46
CA LEU A 119 11.99 3.60 -8.38
C LEU A 119 10.88 2.82 -7.67
N GLU A 120 9.69 3.42 -7.59
CA GLU A 120 8.49 2.78 -7.11
C GLU A 120 7.45 2.71 -8.23
N THR A 121 6.85 1.54 -8.42
CA THR A 121 5.72 1.35 -9.34
C THR A 121 4.43 1.21 -8.53
N GLY A 122 3.38 1.97 -8.88
CA GLY A 122 2.08 1.88 -8.22
C GLY A 122 2.04 2.52 -6.82
N THR A 123 2.54 3.72 -6.69
CA THR A 123 2.63 4.49 -5.43
C THR A 123 1.31 4.60 -4.65
N ALA A 124 0.15 4.48 -5.31
CA ALA A 124 -1.18 4.58 -4.72
C ALA A 124 -1.33 5.85 -3.84
N ARG A 125 -1.46 5.69 -2.52
CA ARG A 125 -1.56 6.80 -1.55
C ARG A 125 -0.21 7.20 -0.94
N GLY A 126 0.90 6.72 -1.50
CA GLY A 126 2.24 7.11 -1.10
C GLY A 126 2.79 6.47 0.17
N PHE A 127 2.16 5.43 0.71
CA PHE A 127 2.61 4.80 1.95
C PHE A 127 4.06 4.30 1.88
N SER A 128 4.37 3.50 0.87
CA SER A 128 5.72 2.94 0.67
C SER A 128 6.74 4.04 0.40
N ALA A 129 6.40 5.01 -0.46
CA ALA A 129 7.24 6.18 -0.74
C ALA A 129 7.59 6.96 0.53
N LEU A 130 6.61 7.20 1.40
CA LEU A 130 6.82 7.91 2.66
C LEU A 130 7.64 7.09 3.67
N CYS A 131 7.46 5.76 3.72
CA CYS A 131 8.31 4.89 4.54
C CYS A 131 9.77 4.93 4.08
N MET A 132 10.01 4.89 2.76
CA MET A 132 11.36 5.03 2.19
C MET A 132 11.94 6.41 2.41
N ALA A 133 11.18 7.49 2.21
CA ALA A 133 11.60 8.85 2.50
C ALA A 133 11.98 9.03 3.98
N LYS A 134 11.22 8.43 4.91
CA LYS A 134 11.53 8.42 6.34
C LYS A 134 12.85 7.70 6.64
N ALA A 135 13.20 6.67 5.87
CA ALA A 135 14.48 6.00 6.01
C ALA A 135 15.67 6.83 5.51
N LEU A 136 15.43 7.80 4.62
CA LEU A 136 16.46 8.71 4.10
C LEU A 136 16.74 9.92 5.03
N SER A 137 15.78 10.25 5.90
CA SER A 137 15.91 11.36 6.88
C SER A 137 16.65 10.92 8.13
#